data_4f1b9b5cff6d4cc8a2c6ae1aa5c42c87
#
_entry.id   4f1b9b5cff6d4cc8a2c6ae1aa5c42c87
#
_cell.length_a   1.000
_cell.length_b   1.000
_cell.length_c   1.000
_cell.angle_alpha   90.00
_cell.angle_beta   90.00
_cell.angle_gamma   90.00
#
_symmetry.space_group_name_H-M   'P 1'
#
loop_
_entity.id
_entity.type
_entity.pdbx_description
1 polymer ?
#
loop_
_entity_poly.entity_id
_entity_poly.type
_entity_poly.pdbx_seq_one_letter_code
_entity_poly.pdbx_strand_id
1 'polypeptide(L)'
;MAAPTHAAPPHAALRPDLNIISEWIAPDSRVLDLGCGDGTLLAHLRDTRQVSGYGLEIDSVNIAKCIRAGVNVIQTDLDAGLSDFDQASFDYVVMTQTLQAVYYPARLLDEMLRVGSEGIVTFPNFGHWRCRMHVALRGRMPVSRTLPEEWYNTPNIHLCTLRDFESLCAKKGIHILQRTVVDYAHHSNFAMSLLPNLLGEIALYRFQRIK
;
A
#
# COMPACT_ATOMS: atom_id res chain seq x y z
N MET A 1 -2.09 -40.46 23.67
CA MET A 1 -3.05 -39.67 22.85
C MET A 1 -2.34 -38.50 22.26
N ALA A 2 -2.01 -38.50 20.96
CA ALA A 2 -1.38 -37.40 20.28
C ALA A 2 -2.44 -36.34 19.94
N ALA A 3 -2.18 -35.07 20.24
CA ALA A 3 -3.04 -33.95 19.91
C ALA A 3 -3.11 -33.80 18.37
N PRO A 4 -4.26 -33.47 17.80
CA PRO A 4 -4.39 -33.24 16.36
C PRO A 4 -3.62 -31.99 15.99
N THR A 5 -2.64 -32.12 15.11
CA THR A 5 -1.98 -31.01 14.41
C THR A 5 -3.03 -30.33 13.54
N HIS A 6 -3.50 -29.15 13.96
CA HIS A 6 -4.31 -28.29 13.10
C HIS A 6 -3.42 -27.82 11.95
N ALA A 7 -3.56 -28.46 10.80
CA ALA A 7 -3.04 -27.92 9.54
C ALA A 7 -3.73 -26.57 9.29
N ALA A 8 -2.96 -25.49 9.17
CA ALA A 8 -3.47 -24.19 8.77
C ALA A 8 -4.16 -24.32 7.39
N PRO A 9 -5.28 -23.60 7.15
CA PRO A 9 -5.96 -23.64 5.86
C PRO A 9 -4.98 -23.17 4.77
N PRO A 10 -5.08 -23.71 3.53
CA PRO A 10 -4.20 -23.28 2.44
C PRO A 10 -4.40 -21.78 2.22
N HIS A 11 -3.31 -21.02 2.31
CA HIS A 11 -3.30 -19.59 2.06
C HIS A 11 -3.92 -19.33 0.69
N ALA A 12 -4.98 -18.53 0.64
CA ALA A 12 -5.46 -17.96 -0.62
C ALA A 12 -4.27 -17.31 -1.34
N ALA A 13 -4.14 -17.55 -2.65
CA ALA A 13 -3.03 -16.99 -3.41
C ALA A 13 -2.95 -15.49 -3.16
N LEU A 14 -1.79 -15.00 -2.72
CA LEU A 14 -1.56 -13.60 -2.44
C LEU A 14 -1.81 -12.79 -3.72
N ARG A 15 -2.44 -11.62 -3.60
CA ARG A 15 -2.60 -10.72 -4.75
C ARG A 15 -1.21 -10.42 -5.34
N PRO A 16 -1.06 -10.41 -6.67
CA PRO A 16 0.27 -10.25 -7.29
C PRO A 16 1.00 -8.95 -6.93
N ASP A 17 0.28 -7.84 -6.63
CA ASP A 17 0.89 -6.60 -6.13
C ASP A 17 1.53 -6.81 -4.76
N LEU A 18 0.91 -7.58 -3.87
CA LEU A 18 1.46 -7.91 -2.57
C LEU A 18 2.65 -8.87 -2.68
N ASN A 19 2.68 -9.74 -3.71
CA ASN A 19 3.87 -10.55 -4.02
C ASN A 19 5.07 -9.65 -4.38
N ILE A 20 4.86 -8.64 -5.25
CA ILE A 20 5.92 -7.68 -5.60
C ILE A 20 6.42 -6.96 -4.35
N ILE A 21 5.52 -6.47 -3.50
CA ILE A 21 5.88 -5.83 -2.23
C ILE A 21 6.67 -6.79 -1.33
N SER A 22 6.21 -8.04 -1.23
CA SER A 22 6.88 -9.06 -0.44
C SER A 22 8.33 -9.28 -0.88
N GLU A 23 8.61 -9.24 -2.20
CA GLU A 23 9.96 -9.37 -2.73
C GLU A 23 10.88 -8.18 -2.37
N TRP A 24 10.31 -6.99 -2.16
CA TRP A 24 11.07 -5.80 -1.77
C TRP A 24 11.45 -5.76 -0.29
N ILE A 25 10.77 -6.53 0.55
CA ILE A 25 10.99 -6.57 1.99
C ILE A 25 12.01 -7.67 2.31
N ALA A 26 13.09 -7.32 2.99
CA ALA A 26 14.11 -8.29 3.39
C ALA A 26 13.57 -9.27 4.45
N PRO A 27 14.06 -10.51 4.48
CA PRO A 27 13.76 -11.44 5.59
C PRO A 27 14.17 -10.87 6.95
N ASP A 28 13.53 -11.35 8.02
CA ASP A 28 13.80 -10.98 9.42
C ASP A 28 13.61 -9.49 9.74
N SER A 29 12.94 -8.73 8.85
CA SER A 29 12.68 -7.29 9.00
C SER A 29 11.54 -7.01 9.98
N ARG A 30 11.51 -5.75 10.47
CA ARG A 30 10.38 -5.19 11.21
C ARG A 30 9.52 -4.34 10.26
N VAL A 31 8.24 -4.66 10.15
CA VAL A 31 7.31 -4.02 9.21
C VAL A 31 6.14 -3.38 9.96
N LEU A 32 5.79 -2.15 9.61
CA LEU A 32 4.55 -1.49 10.00
C LEU A 32 3.67 -1.35 8.76
N ASP A 33 2.46 -1.92 8.77
CA ASP A 33 1.50 -1.86 7.66
C ASP A 33 0.34 -0.92 7.98
N LEU A 34 0.27 0.19 7.27
CA LEU A 34 -0.70 1.27 7.47
C LEU A 34 -1.97 1.03 6.66
N GLY A 35 -3.09 0.77 7.32
CA GLY A 35 -4.33 0.31 6.70
C GLY A 35 -4.16 -1.14 6.24
N CYS A 36 -3.78 -2.02 7.17
CA CYS A 36 -3.40 -3.40 6.88
C CYS A 36 -4.58 -4.29 6.40
N GLY A 37 -5.81 -3.77 6.43
CA GLY A 37 -6.99 -4.51 6.05
C GLY A 37 -7.16 -5.79 6.88
N ASP A 38 -7.31 -6.92 6.20
CA ASP A 38 -7.46 -8.23 6.85
C ASP A 38 -6.15 -8.86 7.35
N GLY A 39 -5.01 -8.17 7.20
CA GLY A 39 -3.69 -8.62 7.64
C GLY A 39 -3.01 -9.61 6.70
N THR A 40 -3.55 -9.83 5.48
CA THR A 40 -3.03 -10.81 4.52
C THR A 40 -1.55 -10.62 4.22
N LEU A 41 -1.08 -9.36 4.01
CA LEU A 41 0.33 -9.08 3.72
C LEU A 41 1.23 -9.46 4.90
N LEU A 42 0.90 -9.02 6.12
CA LEU A 42 1.71 -9.30 7.31
C LEU A 42 1.74 -10.79 7.65
N ALA A 43 0.62 -11.49 7.52
CA ALA A 43 0.56 -12.94 7.69
C ALA A 43 1.49 -13.65 6.70
N HIS A 44 1.43 -13.27 5.42
CA HIS A 44 2.31 -13.84 4.39
C HIS A 44 3.79 -13.55 4.67
N LEU A 45 4.15 -12.31 5.02
CA LEU A 45 5.54 -11.93 5.33
C LEU A 45 6.07 -12.67 6.55
N ARG A 46 5.26 -12.83 7.60
CA ARG A 46 5.62 -13.63 8.77
C ARG A 46 5.93 -15.07 8.39
N ASP A 47 5.06 -15.70 7.61
CA ASP A 47 5.13 -17.14 7.32
C ASP A 47 6.20 -17.49 6.29
N THR A 48 6.52 -16.56 5.36
CA THR A 48 7.46 -16.81 4.27
C THR A 48 8.82 -16.14 4.44
N ARG A 49 8.91 -15.05 5.23
CA ARG A 49 10.10 -14.22 5.38
C ARG A 49 10.50 -13.95 6.82
N GLN A 50 9.80 -14.54 7.79
CA GLN A 50 10.07 -14.37 9.23
C GLN A 50 10.01 -12.88 9.68
N VAL A 51 9.23 -12.09 8.98
CA VAL A 51 9.02 -10.68 9.30
C VAL A 51 8.22 -10.56 10.59
N SER A 52 8.62 -9.65 11.47
CA SER A 52 7.85 -9.22 12.63
C SER A 52 7.24 -7.85 12.40
N GLY A 53 6.09 -7.56 13.01
CA GLY A 53 5.50 -6.22 12.85
C GLY A 53 4.08 -6.10 13.35
N TYR A 54 3.51 -4.94 13.02
CA TYR A 54 2.17 -4.53 13.39
C TYR A 54 1.40 -4.01 12.18
N GLY A 55 0.08 -4.29 12.16
CA GLY A 55 -0.85 -3.60 11.30
C GLY A 55 -1.55 -2.47 12.03
N LEU A 56 -1.80 -1.36 11.36
CA LEU A 56 -2.71 -0.30 11.81
C LEU A 56 -3.98 -0.37 10.97
N GLU A 57 -5.13 -0.44 11.64
CA GLU A 57 -6.43 -0.55 10.96
C GLU A 57 -7.51 0.18 11.77
N ILE A 58 -8.46 0.79 11.11
CA ILE A 58 -9.58 1.48 11.76
C ILE A 58 -10.85 0.62 11.81
N ASP A 59 -11.05 -0.24 10.80
CA ASP A 59 -12.25 -1.08 10.67
C ASP A 59 -12.18 -2.30 11.61
N SER A 60 -13.11 -2.36 12.55
CA SER A 60 -13.22 -3.45 13.51
C SER A 60 -13.43 -4.84 12.89
N VAL A 61 -14.08 -4.92 11.72
CA VAL A 61 -14.28 -6.19 11.00
C VAL A 61 -12.94 -6.71 10.47
N ASN A 62 -12.10 -5.84 9.93
CA ASN A 62 -10.76 -6.18 9.46
C ASN A 62 -9.83 -6.51 10.62
N ILE A 63 -9.89 -5.76 11.73
CA ILE A 63 -9.14 -6.07 12.97
C ILE A 63 -9.46 -7.50 13.44
N ALA A 64 -10.75 -7.89 13.46
CA ALA A 64 -11.12 -9.24 13.84
C ALA A 64 -10.57 -10.32 12.89
N LYS A 65 -10.36 -10.01 11.60
CA LYS A 65 -9.69 -10.91 10.64
C LYS A 65 -8.19 -11.00 10.93
N CYS A 66 -7.51 -9.87 11.19
CA CYS A 66 -6.09 -9.84 11.58
C CYS A 66 -5.84 -10.72 12.81
N ILE A 67 -6.64 -10.57 13.87
CA ILE A 67 -6.53 -11.37 15.09
C ILE A 67 -6.67 -12.86 14.78
N ARG A 68 -7.64 -13.25 13.95
CA ARG A 68 -7.82 -14.66 13.53
C ARG A 68 -6.66 -15.20 12.69
N ALA A 69 -6.01 -14.32 11.90
CA ALA A 69 -4.81 -14.64 11.14
C ALA A 69 -3.52 -14.64 12.00
N GLY A 70 -3.62 -14.33 13.31
CA GLY A 70 -2.46 -14.23 14.20
C GLY A 70 -1.55 -13.05 13.89
N VAL A 71 -2.10 -11.98 13.31
CA VAL A 71 -1.38 -10.74 13.01
C VAL A 71 -1.58 -9.76 14.16
N ASN A 72 -0.49 -9.15 14.62
CA ASN A 72 -0.56 -8.07 15.60
C ASN A 72 -1.18 -6.83 14.93
N VAL A 73 -2.27 -6.32 15.47
CA VAL A 73 -2.99 -5.17 14.93
C VAL A 73 -3.34 -4.18 16.02
N ILE A 74 -3.21 -2.90 15.71
CA ILE A 74 -3.56 -1.77 16.58
C ILE A 74 -4.69 -1.00 15.90
N GLN A 75 -5.77 -0.74 16.63
CA GLN A 75 -6.85 0.09 16.12
C GLN A 75 -6.45 1.56 16.22
N THR A 76 -6.31 2.23 15.07
CA THR A 76 -5.97 3.65 15.04
C THR A 76 -6.43 4.31 13.75
N ASP A 77 -6.63 5.62 13.82
CA ASP A 77 -6.86 6.48 12.66
C ASP A 77 -5.50 7.01 12.17
N LEU A 78 -5.16 6.75 10.90
CA LEU A 78 -3.89 7.19 10.31
C LEU A 78 -3.76 8.71 10.23
N ASP A 79 -4.86 9.45 10.20
CA ASP A 79 -4.85 10.92 10.20
C ASP A 79 -4.42 11.51 11.55
N ALA A 80 -4.47 10.73 12.64
CA ALA A 80 -3.87 11.10 13.92
C ALA A 80 -2.33 11.11 13.88
N GLY A 81 -1.73 10.41 12.91
CA GLY A 81 -0.28 10.28 12.74
C GLY A 81 0.29 9.05 13.44
N LEU A 82 1.62 8.97 13.49
CA LEU A 82 2.37 7.83 14.03
C LEU A 82 3.16 8.20 15.30
N SER A 83 2.66 9.16 16.10
CA SER A 83 3.37 9.69 17.28
C SER A 83 3.70 8.64 18.34
N ASP A 84 2.94 7.53 18.38
CA ASP A 84 3.12 6.45 19.35
C ASP A 84 4.29 5.52 19.01
N PHE A 85 4.93 5.74 17.84
CA PHE A 85 6.08 4.96 17.41
C PHE A 85 7.34 5.81 17.43
N ASP A 86 8.42 5.26 17.98
CA ASP A 86 9.73 5.90 18.00
C ASP A 86 10.34 6.01 16.59
N GLN A 87 11.29 6.93 16.44
CA GLN A 87 12.06 7.09 15.21
C GLN A 87 12.84 5.81 14.91
N ALA A 88 12.85 5.39 13.63
CA ALA A 88 13.59 4.21 13.14
C ALA A 88 13.24 2.88 13.87
N SER A 89 11.98 2.75 14.31
CA SER A 89 11.47 1.54 14.97
C SER A 89 11.26 0.39 13.99
N PHE A 90 11.10 0.69 12.69
CA PHE A 90 10.81 -0.27 11.65
C PHE A 90 11.83 -0.19 10.51
N ASP A 91 12.06 -1.31 9.84
CA ASP A 91 12.87 -1.35 8.62
C ASP A 91 12.05 -0.88 7.43
N TYR A 92 10.77 -1.28 7.37
CA TYR A 92 9.82 -0.88 6.34
C TYR A 92 8.51 -0.39 6.93
N VAL A 93 7.96 0.68 6.35
CA VAL A 93 6.57 1.12 6.58
C VAL A 93 5.82 0.99 5.26
N VAL A 94 4.79 0.17 5.25
CA VAL A 94 4.02 -0.18 4.05
C VAL A 94 2.64 0.48 4.12
N MET A 95 2.12 0.93 2.99
CA MET A 95 0.77 1.46 2.88
C MET A 95 0.17 1.07 1.52
N THR A 96 -0.68 0.05 1.51
CA THR A 96 -1.26 -0.50 0.29
C THR A 96 -2.64 0.06 0.02
N GLN A 97 -2.79 0.80 -1.09
CA GLN A 97 -4.05 1.41 -1.54
C GLN A 97 -4.80 2.23 -0.47
N THR A 98 -4.05 2.87 0.42
CA THR A 98 -4.58 3.68 1.52
C THR A 98 -4.21 5.16 1.36
N LEU A 99 -3.11 5.47 0.64
CA LEU A 99 -2.59 6.84 0.48
C LEU A 99 -3.66 7.84 -0.01
N GLN A 100 -4.54 7.41 -0.90
CA GLN A 100 -5.60 8.26 -1.46
C GLN A 100 -6.79 8.48 -0.51
N ALA A 101 -6.88 7.71 0.58
CA ALA A 101 -7.98 7.76 1.53
C ALA A 101 -7.70 8.61 2.79
N VAL A 102 -6.43 8.94 3.05
CA VAL A 102 -6.04 9.76 4.21
C VAL A 102 -6.15 11.26 3.91
N TYR A 103 -6.47 12.08 4.91
CA TYR A 103 -6.61 13.53 4.75
C TYR A 103 -5.28 14.26 4.55
N TYR A 104 -4.18 13.75 5.15
CA TYR A 104 -2.89 14.41 5.14
C TYR A 104 -1.76 13.52 4.59
N PRO A 105 -1.83 13.07 3.31
CA PRO A 105 -0.88 12.10 2.75
C PRO A 105 0.57 12.60 2.79
N ALA A 106 0.78 13.90 2.56
CA ALA A 106 2.11 14.50 2.60
C ALA A 106 2.75 14.43 4.01
N ARG A 107 1.96 14.64 5.07
CA ARG A 107 2.41 14.49 6.46
C ARG A 107 2.66 13.02 6.80
N LEU A 108 1.76 12.14 6.36
CA LEU A 108 1.90 10.70 6.62
C LEU A 108 3.16 10.11 5.98
N LEU A 109 3.55 10.56 4.78
CA LEU A 109 4.83 10.18 4.15
C LEU A 109 6.06 10.60 5.00
N ASP A 110 6.01 11.79 5.64
CA ASP A 110 7.08 12.21 6.56
C ASP A 110 7.14 11.31 7.79
N GLU A 111 5.99 10.96 8.36
CA GLU A 111 5.88 10.07 9.50
C GLU A 111 6.33 8.65 9.15
N MET A 112 5.95 8.12 7.98
CA MET A 112 6.44 6.83 7.50
C MET A 112 7.98 6.78 7.49
N LEU A 113 8.64 7.84 6.99
CA LEU A 113 10.10 7.93 6.93
C LEU A 113 10.75 8.44 8.24
N ARG A 114 9.97 8.80 9.24
CA ARG A 114 10.43 9.02 10.60
C ARG A 114 10.51 7.71 11.37
N VAL A 115 9.45 6.91 11.28
CA VAL A 115 9.35 5.64 12.03
C VAL A 115 10.02 4.47 11.32
N GLY A 116 10.15 4.52 9.99
CA GLY A 116 10.78 3.49 9.16
C GLY A 116 11.98 3.97 8.38
N SER A 117 12.87 3.04 8.04
CA SER A 117 14.02 3.31 7.18
C SER A 117 13.60 3.50 5.73
N GLU A 118 12.63 2.71 5.27
CA GLU A 118 12.06 2.76 3.93
C GLU A 118 10.54 2.74 3.96
N GLY A 119 9.95 3.44 2.99
CA GLY A 119 8.51 3.43 2.74
C GLY A 119 8.15 2.64 1.49
N ILE A 120 7.03 1.95 1.54
CA ILE A 120 6.42 1.28 0.38
C ILE A 120 4.97 1.74 0.28
N VAL A 121 4.57 2.29 -0.87
CA VAL A 121 3.18 2.70 -1.10
C VAL A 121 2.63 2.14 -2.39
N THR A 122 1.32 1.87 -2.41
CA THR A 122 0.58 1.63 -3.64
C THR A 122 -0.65 2.50 -3.71
N PHE A 123 -1.02 2.93 -4.92
CA PHE A 123 -2.22 3.72 -5.15
C PHE A 123 -2.74 3.57 -6.59
N PRO A 124 -4.05 3.79 -6.82
CA PRO A 124 -4.63 3.83 -8.16
C PRO A 124 -4.09 5.02 -8.94
N ASN A 125 -3.65 4.78 -10.17
CA ASN A 125 -3.14 5.84 -11.05
C ASN A 125 -4.27 6.53 -11.81
N PHE A 126 -4.68 7.71 -11.36
CA PHE A 126 -5.65 8.54 -12.09
C PHE A 126 -5.14 9.05 -13.45
N GLY A 127 -3.81 9.00 -13.67
CA GLY A 127 -3.15 9.33 -14.95
C GLY A 127 -3.31 8.27 -16.04
N HIS A 128 -3.91 7.12 -15.77
CA HIS A 128 -4.13 6.05 -16.73
C HIS A 128 -4.99 6.54 -17.92
N TRP A 129 -4.67 6.06 -19.15
CA TRP A 129 -5.31 6.56 -20.36
C TRP A 129 -6.83 6.44 -20.36
N ARG A 130 -7.40 5.39 -19.76
CA ARG A 130 -8.87 5.22 -19.65
C ARG A 130 -9.50 6.31 -18.82
N CYS A 131 -8.89 6.70 -17.69
CA CYS A 131 -9.37 7.81 -16.86
C CYS A 131 -9.35 9.11 -17.65
N ARG A 132 -8.24 9.40 -18.35
CA ARG A 132 -8.10 10.60 -19.19
C ARG A 132 -9.15 10.65 -20.30
N MET A 133 -9.32 9.55 -21.03
CA MET A 133 -10.29 9.47 -22.12
C MET A 133 -11.73 9.58 -21.60
N HIS A 134 -12.02 8.99 -20.44
CA HIS A 134 -13.34 9.10 -19.84
C HIS A 134 -13.68 10.55 -19.51
N VAL A 135 -12.77 11.26 -18.82
CA VAL A 135 -12.97 12.69 -18.50
C VAL A 135 -13.06 13.53 -19.77
N ALA A 136 -12.16 13.32 -20.74
CA ALA A 136 -12.10 14.10 -21.97
C ALA A 136 -13.37 13.94 -22.85
N LEU A 137 -13.89 12.71 -22.96
CA LEU A 137 -15.03 12.44 -23.85
C LEU A 137 -16.39 12.58 -23.17
N ARG A 138 -16.47 12.30 -21.85
CA ARG A 138 -17.75 12.29 -21.13
C ARG A 138 -17.93 13.47 -20.17
N GLY A 139 -16.86 14.22 -19.86
CA GLY A 139 -16.91 15.32 -18.90
C GLY A 139 -17.32 14.89 -17.47
N ARG A 140 -17.11 13.63 -17.11
CA ARG A 140 -17.48 13.05 -15.80
C ARG A 140 -16.31 12.33 -15.18
N MET A 141 -16.31 12.23 -13.84
CA MET A 141 -15.33 11.43 -13.10
C MET A 141 -15.46 9.94 -13.50
N PRO A 142 -14.34 9.25 -13.73
CA PRO A 142 -14.37 7.86 -14.13
C PRO A 142 -14.73 6.96 -12.94
N VAL A 143 -15.63 6.02 -13.20
CA VAL A 143 -15.82 4.85 -12.35
C VAL A 143 -15.17 3.67 -13.08
N SER A 144 -14.29 2.96 -12.41
CA SER A 144 -13.49 1.87 -12.98
C SER A 144 -13.30 0.76 -11.96
N ARG A 145 -12.63 -0.33 -12.36
CA ARG A 145 -12.32 -1.42 -11.43
C ARG A 145 -11.37 -1.01 -10.31
N THR A 146 -10.45 -0.09 -10.58
CA THR A 146 -9.51 0.45 -9.57
C THR A 146 -10.08 1.63 -8.79
N LEU A 147 -11.16 2.25 -9.27
CA LEU A 147 -11.91 3.34 -8.66
C LEU A 147 -13.41 3.02 -8.77
N PRO A 148 -13.93 2.06 -7.98
CA PRO A 148 -15.26 1.50 -8.18
C PRO A 148 -16.41 2.40 -7.74
N GLU A 149 -16.12 3.41 -6.90
CA GLU A 149 -17.11 4.27 -6.28
C GLU A 149 -17.38 5.52 -7.09
N GLU A 150 -18.56 6.09 -6.93
CA GLU A 150 -18.92 7.38 -7.48
C GLU A 150 -18.20 8.51 -6.71
N TRP A 151 -18.00 9.67 -7.38
CA TRP A 151 -17.23 10.78 -6.84
C TRP A 151 -17.74 11.33 -5.49
N TYR A 152 -18.99 11.10 -5.14
CA TYR A 152 -19.65 11.61 -3.93
C TYR A 152 -19.71 10.62 -2.77
N ASN A 153 -19.40 9.34 -2.97
CA ASN A 153 -19.42 8.29 -1.93
C ASN A 153 -18.13 7.47 -1.85
N THR A 154 -17.09 7.90 -2.55
CA THR A 154 -15.79 7.24 -2.53
C THR A 154 -14.99 7.56 -1.27
N PRO A 155 -14.30 6.58 -0.66
CA PRO A 155 -13.32 6.84 0.37
C PRO A 155 -12.03 7.49 -0.20
N ASN A 156 -11.85 7.50 -1.53
CA ASN A 156 -10.67 8.05 -2.18
C ASN A 156 -10.79 9.56 -2.33
N ILE A 157 -10.29 10.30 -1.35
CA ILE A 157 -10.38 11.77 -1.31
C ILE A 157 -9.26 12.47 -2.08
N HIS A 158 -8.14 11.77 -2.34
CA HIS A 158 -7.01 12.28 -3.12
C HIS A 158 -6.74 11.40 -4.33
N LEU A 159 -7.08 11.91 -5.51
CA LEU A 159 -6.75 11.24 -6.77
C LEU A 159 -5.43 11.82 -7.28
N CYS A 160 -4.42 10.98 -7.46
CA CYS A 160 -3.13 11.40 -7.97
C CYS A 160 -2.66 10.54 -9.16
N THR A 161 -1.71 11.09 -9.90
CA THR A 161 -0.97 10.38 -10.95
C THR A 161 0.41 10.00 -10.44
N LEU A 162 1.14 9.14 -11.20
CA LEU A 162 2.54 8.87 -10.87
C LEU A 162 3.36 10.16 -10.79
N ARG A 163 3.13 11.09 -11.74
CA ARG A 163 3.86 12.36 -11.79
C ARG A 163 3.60 13.25 -10.57
N ASP A 164 2.37 13.25 -10.06
CA ASP A 164 2.04 14.01 -8.84
C ASP A 164 2.78 13.45 -7.63
N PHE A 165 2.78 12.12 -7.47
CA PHE A 165 3.51 11.46 -6.39
C PHE A 165 5.02 11.70 -6.50
N GLU A 166 5.61 11.54 -7.68
CA GLU A 166 7.05 11.79 -7.92
C GLU A 166 7.42 13.26 -7.65
N SER A 167 6.54 14.21 -8.03
CA SER A 167 6.72 15.63 -7.72
C SER A 167 6.66 15.88 -6.20
N LEU A 168 5.76 15.25 -5.49
CA LEU A 168 5.66 15.32 -4.03
C LEU A 168 6.93 14.77 -3.37
N CYS A 169 7.42 13.61 -3.81
CA CYS A 169 8.67 13.01 -3.33
C CYS A 169 9.85 13.96 -3.53
N ALA A 170 9.99 14.55 -4.71
CA ALA A 170 11.06 15.52 -5.01
C ALA A 170 11.01 16.75 -4.08
N LYS A 171 9.82 17.33 -3.86
CA LYS A 171 9.63 18.47 -2.95
C LYS A 171 9.98 18.15 -1.49
N LYS A 172 9.84 16.88 -1.08
CA LYS A 172 10.09 16.42 0.30
C LYS A 172 11.49 15.85 0.52
N GLY A 173 12.36 15.82 -0.50
CA GLY A 173 13.67 15.18 -0.41
C GLY A 173 13.55 13.66 -0.21
N ILE A 174 12.53 13.04 -0.80
CA ILE A 174 12.32 11.60 -0.79
C ILE A 174 12.97 11.02 -2.04
N HIS A 175 13.85 10.04 -1.86
CA HIS A 175 14.47 9.30 -2.95
C HIS A 175 13.69 8.03 -3.28
N ILE A 176 13.24 7.94 -4.52
CA ILE A 176 12.55 6.75 -5.02
C ILE A 176 13.60 5.69 -5.38
N LEU A 177 13.57 4.57 -4.67
CA LEU A 177 14.47 3.43 -4.87
C LEU A 177 13.97 2.53 -6.00
N GLN A 178 12.65 2.32 -6.04
CA GLN A 178 12.03 1.40 -6.98
C GLN A 178 10.62 1.87 -7.34
N ARG A 179 10.28 1.73 -8.62
CA ARG A 179 8.94 2.01 -9.15
C ARG A 179 8.51 0.84 -10.01
N THR A 180 7.30 0.36 -9.79
CA THR A 180 6.63 -0.63 -10.64
C THR A 180 5.19 -0.19 -10.88
N VAL A 181 4.64 -0.52 -12.02
CA VAL A 181 3.23 -0.34 -12.33
C VAL A 181 2.63 -1.66 -12.80
N VAL A 182 1.39 -1.89 -12.43
CA VAL A 182 0.65 -3.08 -12.81
C VAL A 182 -0.72 -2.70 -13.36
N ASP A 183 -1.35 -3.61 -14.10
CA ASP A 183 -2.75 -3.52 -14.48
C ASP A 183 -3.67 -3.96 -13.33
N TYR A 184 -4.97 -3.95 -13.56
CA TYR A 184 -5.94 -4.43 -12.57
C TYR A 184 -5.76 -5.92 -12.21
N ALA A 185 -5.27 -6.75 -13.14
CA ALA A 185 -4.93 -8.14 -12.88
C ALA A 185 -3.55 -8.29 -12.20
N HIS A 186 -2.91 -7.16 -11.83
CA HIS A 186 -1.61 -7.05 -11.18
C HIS A 186 -0.43 -7.60 -12.01
N HIS A 187 -0.57 -7.60 -13.35
CA HIS A 187 0.53 -7.93 -14.24
C HIS A 187 1.24 -6.65 -14.70
N SER A 188 2.55 -6.72 -14.91
CA SER A 188 3.33 -5.68 -15.57
C SER A 188 3.81 -6.18 -16.92
N ASN A 189 4.00 -5.26 -17.87
CA ASN A 189 4.57 -5.55 -19.18
C ASN A 189 5.53 -4.46 -19.63
N PHE A 190 6.31 -4.74 -20.69
CA PHE A 190 7.31 -3.81 -21.20
C PHE A 190 6.73 -2.45 -21.63
N ALA A 191 5.54 -2.43 -22.24
CA ALA A 191 4.89 -1.17 -22.65
C ALA A 191 4.55 -0.29 -21.42
N MET A 192 4.14 -0.90 -20.30
CA MET A 192 3.88 -0.18 -19.04
C MET A 192 5.17 0.41 -18.45
N SER A 193 6.31 -0.25 -18.61
CA SER A 193 7.59 0.31 -18.15
C SER A 193 8.05 1.52 -18.95
N LEU A 194 7.72 1.58 -20.25
CA LEU A 194 8.02 2.74 -21.12
C LEU A 194 7.08 3.94 -20.85
N LEU A 195 5.79 3.70 -20.63
CA LEU A 195 4.77 4.73 -20.45
C LEU A 195 3.97 4.48 -19.15
N PRO A 196 4.62 4.42 -17.99
CA PRO A 196 3.99 3.96 -16.74
C PRO A 196 2.82 4.83 -16.32
N ASN A 197 2.92 6.14 -16.46
CA ASN A 197 1.85 7.07 -16.09
C ASN A 197 0.63 7.01 -17.02
N LEU A 198 0.77 6.40 -18.21
CA LEU A 198 -0.32 6.27 -19.17
C LEU A 198 -0.94 4.87 -19.16
N LEU A 199 -0.12 3.84 -18.97
CA LEU A 199 -0.53 2.44 -19.14
C LEU A 199 -0.65 1.67 -17.81
N GLY A 200 -0.04 2.12 -16.72
CA GLY A 200 -0.18 1.52 -15.40
C GLY A 200 -1.48 1.92 -14.72
N GLU A 201 -2.23 0.96 -14.20
CA GLU A 201 -3.47 1.21 -13.45
C GLU A 201 -3.21 1.39 -11.95
N ILE A 202 -2.26 0.62 -11.40
CA ILE A 202 -1.83 0.71 -9.99
C ILE A 202 -0.33 1.00 -9.98
N ALA A 203 0.05 1.98 -9.19
CA ALA A 203 1.44 2.37 -8.96
C ALA A 203 1.95 1.75 -7.67
N LEU A 204 3.19 1.26 -7.69
CA LEU A 204 3.93 0.73 -6.53
C LEU A 204 5.25 1.48 -6.45
N TYR A 205 5.56 2.03 -5.29
CA TYR A 205 6.81 2.76 -5.02
C TYR A 205 7.47 2.27 -3.75
N ARG A 206 8.80 2.07 -3.81
CA ARG A 206 9.69 1.92 -2.66
C ARG A 206 10.59 3.13 -2.60
N PHE A 207 10.74 3.74 -1.45
CA PHE A 207 11.44 5.02 -1.30
C PHE A 207 12.07 5.17 0.09
N GLN A 208 12.99 6.11 0.22
CA GLN A 208 13.67 6.46 1.48
C GLN A 208 13.92 7.97 1.54
N ARG A 209 14.33 8.44 2.72
CA ARG A 209 14.80 9.84 2.85
C ARG A 209 16.18 9.99 2.24
N ILE A 210 16.42 11.10 1.55
CA ILE A 210 17.77 11.49 1.11
C ILE A 210 18.56 11.82 2.39
N LYS A 211 19.69 11.13 2.60
CA LYS A 211 20.62 11.39 3.70
C LYS A 211 21.44 12.63 3.45
#